data_10f2c374e3da6bf5789fa85f5e58b4a5
#
_entry.id   10f2c374e3da6bf5789fa85f5e58b4a5
#
_cell.length_a   1.000
_cell.length_b   1.000
_cell.length_c   1.000
_cell.angle_alpha   90.00
_cell.angle_beta   90.00
_cell.angle_gamma   90.00
#
_symmetry.space_group_name_H-M   'P 1'
#
loop_
_entity.id
_entity.type
_entity.pdbx_description
1 polymer ?
#
loop_
_entity_poly.entity_id
_entity_poly.type
_entity_poly.pdbx_seq_one_letter_code
_entity_poly.pdbx_strand_id
1 'polypeptide(L)'
;MEGHIVVMTTVSDDDAAVEIADAVINEGLAACCNIISGVRSIYIWKGERYDEQEVLCIMKTRSRLFEELKARIVELHGYEVPEVIAIDIKEGK
;
A
#
# COMPACT_ATOMS: atom_id res chain seq x y z
N MET A 1 -20.21 -1.13 -2.86
CA MET A 1 -19.89 -0.51 -1.54
C MET A 1 -19.38 0.92 -1.78
N GLU A 2 -20.31 1.81 -1.99
CA GLU A 2 -19.98 3.20 -2.24
C GLU A 2 -19.15 3.80 -1.10
N GLY A 3 -18.11 4.53 -1.45
CA GLY A 3 -17.20 5.16 -0.49
C GLY A 3 -16.18 4.24 0.16
N HIS A 4 -16.06 3.00 -0.29
CA HIS A 4 -15.06 2.04 0.19
C HIS A 4 -14.07 1.73 -0.91
N ILE A 5 -12.79 1.66 -0.54
CA ILE A 5 -11.70 1.42 -1.49
C ILE A 5 -10.71 0.40 -0.96
N VAL A 6 -9.99 -0.20 -1.90
CA VAL A 6 -8.78 -0.99 -1.63
C VAL A 6 -7.59 -0.13 -2.03
N VAL A 7 -6.62 0.00 -1.14
CA VAL A 7 -5.38 0.75 -1.38
C VAL A 7 -4.22 -0.21 -1.38
N MET A 8 -3.36 -0.12 -2.38
CA MET A 8 -2.21 -1.02 -2.53
C MET A 8 -0.91 -0.24 -2.62
N THR A 9 0.12 -0.78 -1.99
CA THR A 9 1.51 -0.32 -2.13
C THR A 9 2.44 -1.53 -1.99
N THR A 10 3.59 -1.48 -2.63
CA THR A 10 4.63 -2.49 -2.44
C THR A 10 5.81 -1.86 -1.71
N VAL A 11 6.43 -2.63 -0.83
CA VAL A 11 7.58 -2.22 -0.02
C VAL A 11 8.69 -3.24 -0.14
N SER A 12 9.88 -2.89 0.36
CA SER A 12 11.09 -3.70 0.16
C SER A 12 11.14 -4.99 0.98
N ASP A 13 10.57 -5.00 2.17
CA ASP A 13 10.65 -6.14 3.08
C ASP A 13 9.48 -6.18 4.07
N ASP A 14 9.40 -7.28 4.83
CA ASP A 14 8.33 -7.49 5.78
C ASP A 14 8.34 -6.46 6.92
N ASP A 15 9.50 -6.04 7.38
CA ASP A 15 9.59 -5.06 8.47
C ASP A 15 9.02 -3.71 8.04
N ALA A 16 9.33 -3.28 6.83
CA ALA A 16 8.76 -2.05 6.26
C ALA A 16 7.24 -2.14 6.15
N ALA A 17 6.73 -3.31 5.73
CA ALA A 17 5.29 -3.54 5.61
C ALA A 17 4.60 -3.45 6.99
N VAL A 18 5.17 -4.08 8.01
CA VAL A 18 4.62 -4.07 9.36
C VAL A 18 4.62 -2.65 9.94
N GLU A 19 5.69 -1.89 9.71
CA GLU A 19 5.76 -0.50 10.17
C GLU A 19 4.62 0.34 9.59
N ILE A 20 4.38 0.23 8.29
CA ILE A 20 3.29 0.94 7.64
C ILE A 20 1.94 0.45 8.16
N ALA A 21 1.74 -0.87 8.24
CA ALA A 21 0.49 -1.47 8.71
C ALA A 21 0.15 -1.00 10.13
N ASP A 22 1.11 -1.06 11.05
CA ASP A 22 0.89 -0.62 12.42
C ASP A 22 0.50 0.85 12.50
N ALA A 23 1.18 1.71 11.76
CA ALA A 23 0.90 3.14 11.76
C ALA A 23 -0.51 3.44 11.24
N VAL A 24 -0.86 2.90 10.06
CA VAL A 24 -2.16 3.24 9.44
C VAL A 24 -3.35 2.66 10.20
N ILE A 25 -3.19 1.49 10.82
CA ILE A 25 -4.22 0.89 11.66
C ILE A 25 -4.38 1.66 12.96
N ASN A 26 -3.27 1.94 13.66
CA ASN A 26 -3.31 2.64 14.94
C ASN A 26 -3.82 4.08 14.81
N GLU A 27 -3.57 4.70 13.66
CA GLU A 27 -4.03 6.08 13.41
C GLU A 27 -5.44 6.14 12.83
N GLY A 28 -6.08 5.00 12.64
CA GLY A 28 -7.46 4.95 12.13
C GLY A 28 -7.60 5.29 10.65
N LEU A 29 -6.52 5.18 9.88
CA LEU A 29 -6.51 5.50 8.45
C LEU A 29 -6.94 4.33 7.57
N ALA A 30 -6.86 3.12 8.08
CA ALA A 30 -7.31 1.91 7.39
C ALA A 30 -7.96 0.95 8.38
N ALA A 31 -8.96 0.21 7.90
CA ALA A 31 -9.65 -0.79 8.73
C ALA A 31 -8.82 -2.07 8.88
N CYS A 32 -8.05 -2.41 7.85
CA CYS A 32 -7.13 -3.54 7.90
C CYS A 32 -5.99 -3.35 6.91
N CYS A 33 -4.93 -4.10 7.11
CA CYS A 33 -3.83 -4.19 6.17
C CYS A 33 -3.43 -5.66 6.04
N ASN A 34 -3.56 -6.19 4.83
CA ASN A 34 -3.09 -7.53 4.51
C ASN A 34 -1.69 -7.42 3.93
N ILE A 35 -0.78 -8.24 4.43
CA ILE A 35 0.62 -8.24 4.02
C ILE A 35 0.91 -9.55 3.29
N ILE A 36 1.37 -9.46 2.05
CA ILE A 36 1.69 -10.61 1.21
C ILE A 36 3.16 -10.54 0.85
N SER A 37 3.93 -11.47 1.40
CA SER A 37 5.37 -11.59 1.14
C SER A 37 5.62 -12.35 -0.16
N GLY A 38 6.83 -12.23 -0.71
CA GLY A 38 7.26 -13.02 -1.85
C GLY A 38 6.68 -12.59 -3.18
N VAL A 39 6.31 -11.34 -3.31
CA VAL A 39 5.89 -10.77 -4.60
C VAL A 39 7.12 -10.53 -5.43
N ARG A 40 7.12 -11.02 -6.67
CA ARG A 40 8.18 -10.77 -7.64
C ARG A 40 7.73 -9.65 -8.56
N SER A 41 8.48 -8.56 -8.56
CA SER A 41 8.16 -7.36 -9.34
C SER A 41 9.22 -7.16 -10.42
N ILE A 42 8.78 -7.07 -11.66
CA ILE A 42 9.64 -6.86 -12.82
C ILE A 42 9.22 -5.54 -13.45
N TYR A 43 10.16 -4.62 -13.60
CA TYR A 43 9.84 -3.27 -14.08
C TYR A 43 11.06 -2.59 -14.68
N ILE A 44 10.82 -1.49 -15.38
CA ILE A 44 11.87 -0.62 -15.93
C ILE A 44 11.86 0.67 -15.10
N TRP A 45 13.03 1.06 -14.65
CA TRP A 45 13.23 2.32 -13.92
C TRP A 45 14.50 3.00 -14.43
N LYS A 46 14.37 4.24 -14.88
CA LYS A 46 15.49 5.01 -15.46
C LYS A 46 16.25 4.23 -16.52
N GLY A 47 15.52 3.55 -17.39
CA GLY A 47 16.08 2.80 -18.52
C GLY A 47 16.65 1.44 -18.17
N GLU A 48 16.64 1.02 -16.92
CA GLU A 48 17.16 -0.27 -16.48
C GLU A 48 16.03 -1.22 -16.07
N ARG A 49 16.25 -2.52 -16.32
CA ARG A 49 15.32 -3.56 -15.92
C ARG A 49 15.64 -4.05 -14.52
N TYR A 50 14.63 -4.06 -13.67
CA TYR A 50 14.71 -4.60 -12.33
C TYR A 50 13.83 -5.84 -12.20
N ASP A 51 14.26 -6.76 -11.36
CA ASP A 51 13.55 -8.01 -11.05
C ASP A 51 13.81 -8.26 -9.56
N GLU A 52 12.89 -7.82 -8.73
CA GLU A 52 13.09 -7.77 -7.29
C GLU A 52 11.96 -8.44 -6.53
N GLN A 53 12.29 -8.92 -5.34
CA GLN A 53 11.25 -9.37 -4.41
C GLN A 53 10.74 -8.18 -3.62
N GLU A 54 9.41 -8.13 -3.49
CA GLU A 54 8.74 -7.09 -2.75
C GLU A 54 7.65 -7.69 -1.86
N VAL A 55 7.11 -6.86 -0.97
CA VAL A 55 6.00 -7.22 -0.11
C VAL A 55 4.83 -6.32 -0.48
N LEU A 56 3.68 -6.92 -0.75
CA LEU A 56 2.46 -6.19 -1.11
C LEU A 56 1.61 -5.94 0.12
N CYS A 57 1.24 -4.68 0.33
CA CYS A 57 0.30 -4.27 1.35
C CYS A 57 -1.02 -3.93 0.70
N ILE A 58 -2.09 -4.56 1.15
CA ILE A 58 -3.46 -4.31 0.68
C ILE A 58 -4.27 -3.80 1.87
N MET A 59 -4.75 -2.58 1.76
CA MET A 59 -5.51 -1.92 2.82
C MET A 59 -6.94 -1.68 2.38
N LYS A 60 -7.88 -1.75 3.31
CA LYS A 60 -9.28 -1.42 3.05
C LYS A 60 -9.64 -0.22 3.91
N THR A 61 -10.25 0.78 3.29
CA THR A 61 -10.58 2.01 3.98
C THR A 61 -11.72 2.75 3.27
N ARG A 62 -12.02 3.94 3.76
CA ARG A 62 -13.00 4.84 3.16
C ARG A 62 -12.34 5.76 2.15
N SER A 63 -13.03 6.07 1.06
CA SER A 63 -12.54 7.00 0.03
C SER A 63 -12.13 8.34 0.62
N ARG A 64 -12.89 8.84 1.61
CA ARG A 64 -12.63 10.13 2.27
C ARG A 64 -11.30 10.17 3.01
N LEU A 65 -10.73 9.00 3.32
CA LEU A 65 -9.46 8.90 4.05
C LEU A 65 -8.25 8.70 3.12
N PHE A 66 -8.48 8.58 1.82
CA PHE A 66 -7.40 8.23 0.89
C PHE A 66 -6.23 9.21 0.92
N GLU A 67 -6.50 10.52 0.89
CA GLU A 67 -5.42 11.51 0.86
C GLU A 67 -4.56 11.46 2.13
N GLU A 68 -5.18 11.32 3.30
CA GLU A 68 -4.45 11.18 4.56
C GLU A 68 -3.66 9.88 4.61
N LEU A 69 -4.29 8.77 4.19
CA LEU A 69 -3.64 7.46 4.15
C LEU A 69 -2.43 7.49 3.21
N LYS A 70 -2.62 8.03 2.00
CA LYS A 70 -1.54 8.16 1.02
C LYS A 70 -0.37 8.96 1.58
N ALA A 71 -0.65 10.10 2.18
CA ALA A 71 0.39 10.97 2.75
C ALA A 71 1.18 10.23 3.84
N ARG A 72 0.50 9.48 4.68
CA ARG A 72 1.16 8.72 5.75
C ARG A 72 2.02 7.59 5.20
N ILE A 73 1.53 6.87 4.19
CA ILE A 73 2.29 5.82 3.53
C ILE A 73 3.56 6.39 2.89
N VAL A 74 3.43 7.49 2.15
CA VAL A 74 4.58 8.14 1.50
C VAL A 74 5.61 8.57 2.53
N GLU A 75 5.18 9.11 3.66
CA GLU A 75 6.07 9.54 4.74
C GLU A 75 6.90 8.39 5.30
N LEU A 76 6.30 7.21 5.44
CA LEU A 76 6.94 6.02 6.01
C LEU A 76 7.65 5.15 4.97
N HIS A 77 7.34 5.35 3.70
CA HIS A 77 7.84 4.50 2.61
C HIS A 77 9.34 4.74 2.38
N GLY A 78 10.07 3.65 2.12
CA GLY A 78 11.51 3.73 1.90
C GLY A 78 11.93 4.04 0.47
N TYR A 79 10.99 4.03 -0.49
CA TYR A 79 11.32 4.26 -1.90
C TYR A 79 11.34 5.75 -2.24
N GLU A 80 12.16 6.10 -3.23
CA GLU A 80 12.24 7.47 -3.76
C GLU A 80 10.90 7.90 -4.35
N VAL A 81 10.26 7.00 -5.13
CA VAL A 81 8.96 7.24 -5.74
C VAL A 81 8.02 6.08 -5.38
N PRO A 82 7.34 6.14 -4.23
CA PRO A 82 6.43 5.08 -3.84
C PRO A 82 5.15 5.10 -4.69
N GLU A 83 4.66 3.90 -5.03
CA GLU A 83 3.35 3.76 -5.67
C GLU A 83 2.30 3.52 -4.59
N VAL A 84 1.25 4.33 -4.62
CA VAL A 84 0.08 4.16 -3.75
C VAL A 84 -1.15 4.33 -4.62
N ILE A 85 -1.85 3.25 -4.88
CA ILE A 85 -3.02 3.25 -5.75
C ILE A 85 -4.27 2.81 -5.01
N ALA A 86 -5.42 3.33 -5.46
CA ALA A 86 -6.70 2.99 -4.88
C ALA A 86 -7.64 2.45 -5.96
N ILE A 87 -8.41 1.44 -5.60
CA ILE A 87 -9.42 0.84 -6.46
C ILE A 87 -10.73 0.87 -5.71
N ASP A 88 -11.79 1.34 -6.37
CA ASP A 88 -13.13 1.34 -5.78
C ASP A 88 -13.62 -0.08 -5.57
N ILE A 89 -14.24 -0.33 -4.41
CA ILE A 89 -14.94 -1.57 -4.17
C ILE A 89 -16.36 -1.38 -4.66
N LYS A 90 -16.70 -2.03 -5.76
CA LYS A 90 -18.04 -1.91 -6.34
C LYS A 90 -19.10 -2.56 -5.47
N GLU A 91 -18.85 -3.78 -5.03
CA GLU A 91 -19.78 -4.55 -4.22
C GLU A 91 -19.04 -5.35 -3.17
N GLY A 92 -19.70 -5.59 -2.06
CA GLY A 92 -19.12 -6.37 -0.99
C GLY A 92 -20.10 -6.54 0.16
N LYS A 93 -19.64 -7.21 1.20
CA LYS A 93 -20.46 -7.50 2.37
C LYS A 93 -19.76 -6.98 3.62
#